data_3c029b35a5dc7f4c7bd63147452807cf
#
_entry.id   3c029b35a5dc7f4c7bd63147452807cf
#
_cell.length_a   1.000
_cell.length_b   1.000
_cell.length_c   1.000
_cell.angle_alpha   90.00
_cell.angle_beta   90.00
_cell.angle_gamma   90.00
#
_symmetry.space_group_name_H-M   'P 1'
#
loop_
_entity.id
_entity.type
_entity.pdbx_description
1 polymer ?
#
loop_
_entity_poly.entity_id
_entity_poly.type
_entity_poly.pdbx_seq_one_letter_code
_entity_poly.pdbx_strand_id
1 'polypeptide(L)'
;DYTGQQNSFFIDSSYDLTSRNKVNATLLLITSRLYFYVDNQWWSGLTYSDRDNVNRNLYYLSHRFEDEDYLVLTKTFGSEAKPGLDNDEHITVLIHSLPENVSGYTRSVDLVEKTKDNTSNQREMVYLAGDAIINTSASRIGYILAHEFTHLITLNQKGALATNDDDVWLNEGRAEYAATLLGYDSAYSGSNLEHRVNDFWRNPSVSLVDWQPDSYHYAAVNLFTQYLVDHYGVKVLVDSLHSKLTGAASLNEALKQNGFAENFNQIFQDWTLAVLLNDCKVGPKYCYKNTELQSLRIYPYGYYLPDNGASNLSVSNNLLNWSGNWLKIVGGKDNLEFDFNFPANTKFSMPYVIVDQAGNKTVKFWSDSAGYSGTIVVPSFNQANAALFFLPTVTEDKSADSYLFKWEASTITEAERQQIEAAAEQKMIIFLTSRINQLKAIVASLMTQLANLNRGQSLTCGAFLSDLYSGLKDNGEVKCLQKFLINQGLEIYPEGLVTGNYLSATEAAVRRFQAKNGLPQTGYFGPLTRSLASKLASF
;
A
#
# COMPACT_ATOMS: atom_id res chain seq x y z
N ASP A 1 31.59 23.69 16.19
CA ASP A 1 32.50 22.60 16.61
C ASP A 1 33.89 22.71 15.92
N TYR A 2 34.93 22.05 16.43
CA TYR A 2 36.28 22.03 15.85
C TYR A 2 36.91 20.64 16.00
N THR A 3 37.76 20.24 15.06
CA THR A 3 38.45 18.94 15.08
C THR A 3 39.27 18.76 16.37
N GLY A 4 39.08 17.61 17.05
CA GLY A 4 39.67 17.32 18.36
C GLY A 4 38.80 17.73 19.56
N GLN A 5 37.67 18.42 19.34
CA GLN A 5 36.71 18.75 20.38
C GLN A 5 36.14 17.47 20.97
N GLN A 6 35.99 17.42 22.30
CA GLN A 6 35.38 16.30 23.01
C GLN A 6 33.98 16.66 23.50
N ASN A 7 33.03 15.80 23.21
CA ASN A 7 31.65 15.90 23.67
C ASN A 7 31.21 14.57 24.31
N SER A 8 30.17 14.65 25.11
CA SER A 8 29.55 13.48 25.74
C SER A 8 28.13 13.32 25.23
N PHE A 9 27.83 12.18 24.63
CA PHE A 9 26.55 11.89 24.01
C PHE A 9 25.81 10.78 24.73
N PHE A 10 24.51 10.94 24.88
CA PHE A 10 23.64 9.84 25.24
C PHE A 10 23.49 8.90 24.04
N ILE A 11 23.46 7.60 24.32
CA ILE A 11 23.26 6.54 23.33
C ILE A 11 22.17 5.60 23.82
N ASP A 12 21.64 4.76 22.94
CA ASP A 12 20.74 3.70 23.34
C ASP A 12 21.57 2.51 23.86
N SER A 13 21.35 2.16 25.13
CA SER A 13 22.08 1.06 25.78
C SER A 13 21.76 -0.32 25.21
N SER A 14 20.63 -0.49 24.53
CA SER A 14 20.27 -1.73 23.84
C SER A 14 21.09 -1.94 22.57
N TYR A 15 21.60 -0.85 21.99
CA TYR A 15 22.46 -0.84 20.79
C TYR A 15 23.93 -0.59 21.13
N ASP A 16 24.36 -0.61 22.38
CA ASP A 16 25.77 -0.54 22.75
C ASP A 16 26.31 -1.90 23.19
N LEU A 17 27.44 -2.32 22.61
CA LEU A 17 28.03 -3.64 22.88
C LEU A 17 28.30 -3.91 24.37
N THR A 18 28.48 -2.86 25.17
CA THR A 18 28.74 -2.93 26.61
C THR A 18 27.62 -2.32 27.46
N SER A 19 26.44 -2.08 26.84
CA SER A 19 25.22 -1.57 27.48
C SER A 19 25.41 -0.20 28.18
N ARG A 20 26.26 0.65 27.65
CA ARG A 20 26.41 2.05 28.12
C ARG A 20 25.21 2.88 27.64
N ASN A 21 24.81 3.84 28.42
CA ASN A 21 23.81 4.85 28.04
C ASN A 21 24.44 6.19 27.66
N LYS A 22 25.76 6.31 27.73
CA LYS A 22 26.50 7.53 27.44
C LYS A 22 27.94 7.23 27.03
N VAL A 23 28.47 7.97 26.07
CA VAL A 23 29.85 7.87 25.60
C VAL A 23 30.50 9.24 25.54
N ASN A 24 31.85 9.27 25.75
CA ASN A 24 32.68 10.44 25.46
C ASN A 24 33.30 10.24 24.07
N ALA A 25 33.09 11.18 23.18
CA ALA A 25 33.54 11.09 21.81
C ALA A 25 34.35 12.32 21.39
N THR A 26 35.30 12.12 20.48
CA THR A 26 36.12 13.15 19.89
C THR A 26 35.71 13.41 18.45
N LEU A 27 35.58 14.68 18.08
CA LEU A 27 35.28 15.10 16.70
C LEU A 27 36.54 14.86 15.83
N LEU A 28 36.41 13.89 14.92
CA LEU A 28 37.50 13.44 14.07
C LEU A 28 37.55 14.18 12.73
N LEU A 29 36.38 14.42 12.11
CA LEU A 29 36.29 15.05 10.80
C LEU A 29 35.07 15.98 10.77
N ILE A 30 35.27 17.16 10.15
CA ILE A 30 34.21 18.13 9.84
C ILE A 30 34.14 18.26 8.33
N THR A 31 32.94 18.23 7.81
CA THR A 31 32.67 18.49 6.39
C THR A 31 31.61 19.60 6.25
N SER A 32 31.08 19.85 5.07
CA SER A 32 30.09 20.91 4.89
C SER A 32 28.70 20.57 5.51
N ARG A 33 28.45 19.29 5.80
CA ARG A 33 27.15 18.80 6.33
C ARG A 33 27.25 17.82 7.48
N LEU A 34 28.43 17.27 7.76
CA LEU A 34 28.62 16.19 8.71
C LEU A 34 29.68 16.50 9.76
N TYR A 35 29.37 16.17 11.00
CA TYR A 35 30.32 16.01 12.09
C TYR A 35 30.51 14.53 12.38
N PHE A 36 31.71 14.01 12.22
CA PHE A 36 32.06 12.64 12.58
C PHE A 36 32.71 12.59 13.95
N TYR A 37 31.97 12.13 14.92
CA TYR A 37 32.45 11.85 16.28
C TYR A 37 32.77 10.37 16.44
N VAL A 38 33.87 10.05 17.08
CA VAL A 38 34.26 8.67 17.42
C VAL A 38 34.29 8.49 18.91
N ASP A 39 33.68 7.41 19.42
CA ASP A 39 33.75 6.99 20.82
C ASP A 39 35.22 6.80 21.22
N ASN A 40 35.67 7.51 22.26
CA ASN A 40 37.06 7.49 22.71
C ASN A 40 37.52 6.10 23.14
N GLN A 41 36.65 5.30 23.74
CA GLN A 41 36.96 3.93 24.17
C GLN A 41 37.18 3.02 22.96
N TRP A 42 36.28 3.04 22.01
CA TRP A 42 36.39 2.27 20.77
C TRP A 42 37.66 2.72 19.98
N TRP A 43 37.82 4.02 19.76
CA TRP A 43 38.96 4.57 19.02
C TRP A 43 40.31 4.21 19.63
N SER A 44 40.43 4.22 20.97
CA SER A 44 41.69 3.89 21.66
C SER A 44 42.10 2.43 21.49
N GLY A 45 41.13 1.53 21.29
CA GLY A 45 41.38 0.11 21.04
C GLY A 45 41.84 -0.24 19.63
N LEU A 46 41.74 0.71 18.67
CA LEU A 46 42.09 0.48 17.27
C LEU A 46 43.59 0.46 17.02
N THR A 47 44.02 -0.42 16.10
CA THR A 47 45.40 -0.36 15.56
C THR A 47 45.59 0.87 14.69
N TYR A 48 46.87 1.19 14.35
CA TYR A 48 47.16 2.27 13.41
C TYR A 48 46.51 2.04 12.03
N SER A 49 46.55 0.78 11.54
CA SER A 49 45.92 0.40 10.26
C SER A 49 44.42 0.60 10.28
N ASP A 50 43.74 0.24 11.40
CA ASP A 50 42.28 0.40 11.50
C ASP A 50 41.88 1.88 11.50
N ARG A 51 42.66 2.73 12.23
CA ARG A 51 42.41 4.17 12.23
C ARG A 51 42.61 4.79 10.85
N ASP A 52 43.62 4.34 10.09
CA ASP A 52 43.84 4.77 8.71
C ASP A 52 42.68 4.34 7.80
N ASN A 53 42.16 3.10 7.95
CA ASN A 53 40.99 2.63 7.25
C ASN A 53 39.76 3.47 7.59
N VAL A 54 39.49 3.76 8.86
CA VAL A 54 38.38 4.63 9.30
C VAL A 54 38.51 5.99 8.62
N ASN A 55 39.66 6.68 8.73
CA ASN A 55 39.84 8.00 8.13
C ASN A 55 39.56 8.01 6.63
N ARG A 56 40.05 7.00 5.91
CA ARG A 56 39.84 6.87 4.47
C ARG A 56 38.37 6.63 4.14
N ASN A 57 37.70 5.72 4.88
CA ASN A 57 36.30 5.41 4.66
C ASN A 57 35.40 6.61 4.99
N LEU A 58 35.66 7.35 6.04
CA LEU A 58 34.93 8.58 6.36
C LEU A 58 35.08 9.66 5.29
N TYR A 59 36.29 9.78 4.71
CA TYR A 59 36.51 10.70 3.58
C TYR A 59 35.61 10.33 2.37
N TYR A 60 35.60 9.07 1.95
CA TYR A 60 34.76 8.64 0.84
C TYR A 60 33.28 8.75 1.16
N LEU A 61 32.87 8.37 2.36
CA LEU A 61 31.51 8.43 2.83
C LEU A 61 30.96 9.86 2.79
N SER A 62 31.74 10.83 3.31
CA SER A 62 31.30 12.23 3.35
C SER A 62 31.13 12.82 1.95
N HIS A 63 32.07 12.58 1.03
CA HIS A 63 31.97 13.09 -0.33
C HIS A 63 30.74 12.51 -1.06
N ARG A 64 30.55 11.18 -1.00
CA ARG A 64 29.38 10.54 -1.61
C ARG A 64 28.08 11.09 -1.04
N PHE A 65 28.00 11.20 0.29
CA PHE A 65 26.81 11.69 0.96
C PHE A 65 26.51 13.15 0.57
N GLU A 66 27.49 14.04 0.60
CA GLU A 66 27.30 15.47 0.32
C GLU A 66 27.02 15.76 -1.15
N ASP A 67 27.72 15.09 -2.05
CA ASP A 67 27.65 15.36 -3.49
C ASP A 67 26.43 14.70 -4.15
N GLU A 68 25.93 13.58 -3.63
CA GLU A 68 24.87 12.80 -4.26
C GLU A 68 23.72 12.47 -3.31
N ASP A 69 23.98 11.73 -2.22
CA ASP A 69 22.92 11.08 -1.42
C ASP A 69 22.01 12.10 -0.74
N TYR A 70 22.59 13.10 -0.09
CA TYR A 70 21.85 14.18 0.57
C TYR A 70 20.93 14.91 -0.40
N LEU A 71 21.46 15.25 -1.58
CA LEU A 71 20.71 16.01 -2.59
C LEU A 71 19.52 15.21 -3.14
N VAL A 72 19.72 13.91 -3.41
CA VAL A 72 18.67 13.04 -3.94
C VAL A 72 17.60 12.78 -2.88
N LEU A 73 18.01 12.43 -1.65
CA LEU A 73 17.07 12.10 -0.57
C LEU A 73 16.26 13.32 -0.16
N THR A 74 16.88 14.49 0.04
CA THR A 74 16.16 15.70 0.44
C THR A 74 15.24 16.22 -0.67
N LYS A 75 15.64 16.12 -1.92
CA LYS A 75 14.77 16.44 -3.07
C LYS A 75 13.57 15.51 -3.16
N THR A 76 13.73 14.23 -2.80
CA THR A 76 12.68 13.22 -2.93
C THR A 76 11.73 13.23 -1.74
N PHE A 77 12.25 13.14 -0.51
CA PHE A 77 11.46 12.93 0.70
C PHE A 77 11.26 14.18 1.55
N GLY A 78 11.99 15.27 1.27
CA GLY A 78 12.05 16.44 2.14
C GLY A 78 13.33 16.42 3.00
N SER A 79 13.55 17.45 3.81
CA SER A 79 14.77 17.56 4.63
C SER A 79 14.57 17.04 6.05
N GLU A 80 15.68 16.76 6.72
CA GLU A 80 15.81 16.70 8.18
C GLU A 80 15.44 18.05 8.82
N ALA A 81 15.37 18.11 10.14
CA ALA A 81 15.20 19.38 10.85
C ALA A 81 16.43 20.27 10.63
N LYS A 82 16.21 21.48 10.14
CA LYS A 82 17.29 22.38 9.75
C LYS A 82 16.93 23.83 10.08
N PRO A 83 17.71 24.52 10.91
CA PRO A 83 19.01 24.13 11.51
C PRO A 83 18.91 23.22 12.75
N GLY A 84 17.74 22.68 13.13
CA GLY A 84 17.58 21.82 14.28
C GLY A 84 17.52 22.56 15.63
N LEU A 85 17.57 21.79 16.73
CA LEU A 85 17.48 22.31 18.09
C LEU A 85 18.77 22.97 18.57
N ASP A 86 19.92 22.54 18.07
CA ASP A 86 21.23 23.10 18.40
C ASP A 86 21.59 24.34 17.56
N ASN A 87 20.72 24.70 16.63
CA ASN A 87 20.90 25.80 15.69
C ASN A 87 22.17 25.63 14.79
N ASP A 88 22.52 24.38 14.48
CA ASP A 88 23.59 23.96 13.56
C ASP A 88 22.97 23.18 12.38
N GLU A 89 23.50 23.35 11.18
CA GLU A 89 23.01 22.64 9.98
C GLU A 89 23.71 21.30 9.74
N HIS A 90 24.67 20.92 10.58
CA HIS A 90 25.39 19.67 10.43
C HIS A 90 24.66 18.50 11.12
N ILE A 91 24.63 17.40 10.44
CA ILE A 91 24.22 16.12 10.99
C ILE A 91 25.40 15.51 11.76
N THR A 92 25.18 15.13 13.00
CA THR A 92 26.20 14.48 13.82
C THR A 92 26.17 12.97 13.60
N VAL A 93 27.25 12.41 13.07
CA VAL A 93 27.46 10.98 12.94
C VAL A 93 28.34 10.51 14.11
N LEU A 94 27.74 9.74 15.04
CA LEU A 94 28.47 9.17 16.17
C LEU A 94 28.82 7.71 15.88
N ILE A 95 30.10 7.38 15.93
CA ILE A 95 30.65 6.06 15.67
C ILE A 95 31.05 5.42 16.99
N HIS A 96 30.44 4.26 17.32
CA HIS A 96 30.75 3.50 18.51
C HIS A 96 30.57 1.98 18.31
N SER A 97 30.86 1.17 19.33
CA SER A 97 30.71 -0.28 19.25
C SER A 97 29.25 -0.70 19.33
N LEU A 98 28.71 -1.25 18.24
CA LEU A 98 27.37 -1.84 18.17
C LEU A 98 27.42 -3.38 18.15
N PRO A 99 26.34 -4.08 18.50
CA PRO A 99 26.22 -5.53 18.29
C PRO A 99 26.34 -5.88 16.78
N GLU A 100 26.82 -7.09 16.48
CA GLU A 100 27.08 -7.55 15.09
C GLU A 100 25.86 -7.44 14.15
N ASN A 101 24.66 -7.55 14.69
CA ASN A 101 23.42 -7.48 13.91
C ASN A 101 22.88 -6.05 13.73
N VAL A 102 23.55 -5.03 14.25
CA VAL A 102 23.16 -3.62 14.16
C VAL A 102 24.23 -2.85 13.42
N SER A 103 23.89 -2.27 12.27
CA SER A 103 24.83 -1.49 11.44
C SER A 103 24.75 0.00 11.70
N GLY A 104 23.58 0.50 12.10
CA GLY A 104 23.32 1.89 12.47
C GLY A 104 21.98 2.02 13.18
N TYR A 105 21.69 3.20 13.69
CA TYR A 105 20.37 3.56 14.22
C TYR A 105 20.23 5.08 14.34
N THR A 106 18.99 5.54 14.50
CA THR A 106 18.63 6.91 14.88
C THR A 106 17.83 6.92 16.17
N ARG A 107 17.82 8.03 16.89
CA ARG A 107 17.02 8.21 18.11
C ARG A 107 16.10 9.41 17.96
N SER A 108 14.79 9.18 17.94
CA SER A 108 13.79 10.26 17.89
C SER A 108 13.90 11.22 19.10
N VAL A 109 14.35 10.71 20.24
CA VAL A 109 14.57 11.50 21.45
C VAL A 109 15.64 12.59 21.28
N ASP A 110 16.57 12.45 20.34
CA ASP A 110 17.59 13.47 20.09
C ASP A 110 17.03 14.74 19.42
N LEU A 111 15.84 14.63 18.82
CA LEU A 111 15.13 15.72 18.14
C LEU A 111 14.11 16.44 19.05
N VAL A 112 14.16 16.23 20.37
CA VAL A 112 13.29 16.93 21.33
C VAL A 112 14.12 17.71 22.35
N GLU A 113 13.51 18.72 22.93
CA GLU A 113 14.16 19.50 24.00
C GLU A 113 14.45 18.65 25.25
N LYS A 114 15.56 18.90 25.94
CA LYS A 114 15.93 18.24 27.20
C LYS A 114 14.88 18.41 28.31
N THR A 115 14.00 19.38 28.20
CA THR A 115 12.84 19.57 29.07
C THR A 115 11.79 18.50 28.92
N LYS A 116 11.72 17.87 27.72
CA LYS A 116 10.83 16.76 27.41
C LYS A 116 11.48 15.40 27.69
N ASP A 117 12.77 15.29 27.36
CA ASP A 117 13.57 14.11 27.66
C ASP A 117 15.02 14.51 27.98
N ASN A 118 15.47 14.25 29.19
CA ASN A 118 16.80 14.62 29.68
C ASN A 118 17.94 13.84 29.05
N THR A 119 17.62 12.77 28.29
CA THR A 119 18.58 11.95 27.53
C THR A 119 18.71 12.41 26.06
N SER A 120 18.03 13.46 25.67
CA SER A 120 18.16 14.07 24.35
C SER A 120 19.56 14.67 24.17
N ASN A 121 20.17 14.47 23.01
CA ASN A 121 21.38 15.18 22.59
C ASN A 121 21.06 16.54 21.94
N GLN A 122 19.80 16.80 21.60
CA GLN A 122 19.30 18.02 20.94
C GLN A 122 20.01 18.30 19.61
N ARG A 123 20.24 17.25 18.79
CA ARG A 123 20.92 17.30 17.49
C ARG A 123 20.30 16.29 16.52
N GLU A 124 20.44 16.55 15.25
CA GLU A 124 20.22 15.58 14.18
C GLU A 124 21.37 14.57 14.21
N MET A 125 21.11 13.36 14.74
CA MET A 125 22.14 12.35 14.96
C MET A 125 21.84 11.04 14.24
N VAL A 126 22.92 10.51 13.65
CA VAL A 126 23.00 9.13 13.14
C VAL A 126 24.09 8.41 13.92
N TYR A 127 23.82 7.17 14.28
CA TYR A 127 24.76 6.30 15.00
C TYR A 127 25.20 5.17 14.08
N LEU A 128 26.51 4.96 13.93
CA LEU A 128 27.07 3.94 13.05
C LEU A 128 27.97 2.97 13.79
N ALA A 129 27.91 1.69 13.37
CA ALA A 129 28.79 0.64 13.90
C ALA A 129 30.25 0.89 13.51
N GLY A 130 31.12 1.03 14.50
CA GLY A 130 32.54 1.22 14.27
C GLY A 130 33.18 0.08 13.48
N ASP A 131 32.83 -1.16 13.80
CA ASP A 131 33.36 -2.34 13.11
C ASP A 131 32.90 -2.42 11.64
N ALA A 132 31.71 -1.93 11.31
CA ALA A 132 31.25 -1.81 9.93
C ALA A 132 32.15 -0.85 9.14
N ILE A 133 32.55 0.28 9.73
CA ILE A 133 33.42 1.25 9.06
C ILE A 133 34.81 0.70 8.77
N ILE A 134 35.34 -0.18 9.63
CA ILE A 134 36.65 -0.81 9.43
C ILE A 134 36.59 -1.90 8.37
N ASN A 135 35.55 -2.77 8.43
CA ASN A 135 35.55 -4.09 7.80
C ASN A 135 34.70 -4.18 6.53
N THR A 136 33.98 -3.13 6.14
CA THR A 136 33.11 -3.16 4.98
C THR A 136 33.52 -2.17 3.89
N SER A 137 32.94 -2.30 2.70
CA SER A 137 33.19 -1.37 1.61
C SER A 137 32.56 0.00 1.89
N ALA A 138 33.17 1.07 1.36
CA ALA A 138 32.62 2.42 1.46
C ALA A 138 31.18 2.52 0.91
N SER A 139 30.84 1.72 -0.12
CA SER A 139 29.49 1.65 -0.67
C SER A 139 28.48 1.10 0.36
N ARG A 140 28.83 0.06 1.10
CA ARG A 140 27.94 -0.50 2.14
C ARG A 140 27.75 0.45 3.32
N ILE A 141 28.80 1.16 3.73
CA ILE A 141 28.68 2.18 4.78
C ILE A 141 27.81 3.35 4.29
N GLY A 142 27.98 3.75 3.01
CA GLY A 142 27.17 4.79 2.38
C GLY A 142 25.68 4.46 2.40
N TYR A 143 25.34 3.24 2.04
CA TYR A 143 23.96 2.76 2.15
C TYR A 143 23.42 2.86 3.59
N ILE A 144 24.19 2.44 4.60
CA ILE A 144 23.78 2.51 6.01
C ILE A 144 23.52 3.97 6.42
N LEU A 145 24.43 4.89 6.09
CA LEU A 145 24.24 6.32 6.39
C LEU A 145 22.99 6.88 5.68
N ALA A 146 22.76 6.51 4.43
CA ALA A 146 21.58 6.92 3.67
C ALA A 146 20.27 6.39 4.26
N HIS A 147 20.26 5.15 4.73
CA HIS A 147 19.16 4.53 5.45
C HIS A 147 18.82 5.31 6.72
N GLU A 148 19.81 5.53 7.59
CA GLU A 148 19.63 6.26 8.85
C GLU A 148 19.26 7.73 8.61
N PHE A 149 19.83 8.37 7.59
CA PHE A 149 19.45 9.73 7.23
C PHE A 149 17.99 9.81 6.74
N THR A 150 17.49 8.80 6.08
CA THR A 150 16.07 8.73 5.68
C THR A 150 15.15 8.70 6.89
N HIS A 151 15.57 8.08 8.00
CA HIS A 151 14.84 8.17 9.26
C HIS A 151 14.84 9.59 9.84
N LEU A 152 15.94 10.33 9.80
CA LEU A 152 15.96 11.74 10.22
C LEU A 152 15.00 12.60 9.40
N ILE A 153 14.96 12.41 8.08
CA ILE A 153 13.97 13.07 7.21
C ILE A 153 12.55 12.71 7.66
N THR A 154 12.26 11.42 7.84
CA THR A 154 10.93 10.94 8.24
C THR A 154 10.49 11.53 9.57
N LEU A 155 11.38 11.56 10.56
CA LEU A 155 11.11 12.13 11.89
C LEU A 155 10.81 13.63 11.81
N ASN A 156 11.46 14.36 10.93
CA ASN A 156 11.16 15.78 10.71
C ASN A 156 9.82 15.97 9.99
N GLN A 157 9.55 15.21 8.92
CA GLN A 157 8.35 15.38 8.10
C GLN A 157 7.07 14.94 8.81
N LYS A 158 7.13 13.88 9.65
CA LYS A 158 5.99 13.39 10.45
C LYS A 158 5.98 13.89 11.90
N GLY A 159 7.09 14.44 12.39
CA GLY A 159 7.28 14.85 13.78
C GLY A 159 7.93 13.76 14.64
N ALA A 160 8.93 14.16 15.43
CA ALA A 160 9.79 13.26 16.20
C ALA A 160 9.06 12.38 17.23
N LEU A 161 7.87 12.78 17.69
CA LEU A 161 7.06 12.05 18.66
C LEU A 161 5.82 11.39 18.03
N ALA A 162 5.64 11.50 16.73
CA ALA A 162 4.47 10.98 16.01
C ALA A 162 4.66 9.56 15.47
N THR A 163 5.74 8.88 15.83
CA THR A 163 5.95 7.47 15.48
C THR A 163 5.02 6.61 16.33
N ASN A 164 3.83 6.34 15.83
CA ASN A 164 3.03 5.23 16.29
C ASN A 164 3.69 3.95 15.79
N ASP A 165 3.68 2.89 16.60
CA ASP A 165 4.20 1.56 16.24
C ASP A 165 3.65 1.05 14.89
N ASP A 166 2.44 1.48 14.53
CA ASP A 166 1.75 1.12 13.28
C ASP A 166 2.41 1.65 11.99
N ASP A 167 3.40 2.55 12.08
CA ASP A 167 4.06 3.13 10.89
C ASP A 167 5.53 2.68 10.74
N VAL A 168 6.07 1.92 11.67
CA VAL A 168 7.50 1.52 11.69
C VAL A 168 7.85 0.75 10.41
N TRP A 169 7.04 -0.21 10.01
CA TRP A 169 7.27 -1.01 8.80
C TRP A 169 7.38 -0.14 7.53
N LEU A 170 6.57 0.92 7.42
CA LEU A 170 6.57 1.79 6.24
C LEU A 170 7.75 2.80 6.30
N ASN A 171 8.16 3.19 7.50
CA ASN A 171 9.37 4.01 7.70
C ASN A 171 10.61 3.20 7.29
N GLU A 172 10.70 1.95 7.73
CA GLU A 172 11.76 1.04 7.31
C GLU A 172 11.72 0.77 5.80
N GLY A 173 10.53 0.61 5.22
CA GLY A 173 10.37 0.47 3.78
C GLY A 173 10.94 1.67 3.00
N ARG A 174 10.74 2.90 3.48
CA ARG A 174 11.34 4.11 2.87
C ARG A 174 12.86 4.12 3.00
N ALA A 175 13.38 3.81 4.18
CA ALA A 175 14.81 3.77 4.46
C ALA A 175 15.51 2.65 3.66
N GLU A 176 14.92 1.47 3.57
CA GLU A 176 15.40 0.37 2.73
C GLU A 176 15.41 0.73 1.24
N TYR A 177 14.38 1.43 0.75
CA TYR A 177 14.31 1.84 -0.65
C TYR A 177 15.33 2.93 -1.01
N ALA A 178 15.84 3.68 -0.05
CA ALA A 178 16.86 4.71 -0.27
C ALA A 178 18.11 4.13 -0.97
N ALA A 179 18.51 2.91 -0.65
CA ALA A 179 19.65 2.24 -1.31
C ALA A 179 19.42 2.08 -2.83
N THR A 180 18.24 1.63 -3.23
CA THR A 180 17.85 1.48 -4.64
C THR A 180 17.74 2.85 -5.34
N LEU A 181 17.12 3.83 -4.68
CA LEU A 181 16.96 5.19 -5.19
C LEU A 181 18.33 5.86 -5.48
N LEU A 182 19.31 5.60 -4.65
CA LEU A 182 20.67 6.14 -4.74
C LEU A 182 21.62 5.28 -5.61
N GLY A 183 21.14 4.17 -6.14
CA GLY A 183 21.91 3.29 -7.02
C GLY A 183 22.92 2.39 -6.28
N TYR A 184 22.83 2.23 -4.96
CA TYR A 184 23.69 1.29 -4.21
C TYR A 184 23.43 -0.18 -4.60
N ASP A 185 22.25 -0.46 -5.14
CA ASP A 185 21.85 -1.80 -5.63
C ASP A 185 22.13 -2.02 -7.13
N SER A 186 22.77 -1.05 -7.82
CA SER A 186 23.07 -1.15 -9.26
C SER A 186 24.00 -2.34 -9.58
N ALA A 187 24.90 -2.70 -8.66
CA ALA A 187 25.61 -3.96 -8.69
C ALA A 187 24.90 -4.91 -7.72
N TYR A 188 24.08 -5.82 -8.25
CA TYR A 188 23.25 -6.69 -7.42
C TYR A 188 24.06 -7.56 -6.45
N SER A 189 25.16 -8.17 -6.94
CA SER A 189 26.01 -9.02 -6.11
C SER A 189 26.67 -8.25 -4.96
N GLY A 190 26.41 -8.67 -3.74
CA GLY A 190 26.88 -8.03 -2.50
C GLY A 190 26.07 -6.80 -2.08
N SER A 191 25.01 -6.44 -2.81
CA SER A 191 24.14 -5.31 -2.48
C SER A 191 23.21 -5.62 -1.29
N ASN A 192 22.61 -4.56 -0.75
CA ASN A 192 21.55 -4.72 0.24
C ASN A 192 20.36 -5.50 -0.33
N LEU A 193 19.98 -5.23 -1.57
CA LEU A 193 18.87 -5.92 -2.23
C LEU A 193 19.10 -7.43 -2.33
N GLU A 194 20.31 -7.87 -2.66
CA GLU A 194 20.64 -9.32 -2.66
C GLU A 194 20.52 -9.92 -1.26
N HIS A 195 20.99 -9.24 -0.22
CA HIS A 195 20.83 -9.69 1.16
C HIS A 195 19.36 -9.84 1.55
N ARG A 196 18.52 -8.84 1.21
CA ARG A 196 17.07 -8.87 1.48
C ARG A 196 16.35 -9.98 0.73
N VAL A 197 16.71 -10.25 -0.52
CA VAL A 197 16.20 -11.40 -1.28
C VAL A 197 16.55 -12.72 -0.59
N ASN A 198 17.80 -12.88 -0.16
CA ASN A 198 18.24 -14.08 0.55
C ASN A 198 17.54 -14.28 1.89
N ASP A 199 17.33 -13.23 2.67
CA ASP A 199 16.61 -13.30 3.93
C ASP A 199 15.12 -13.60 3.72
N PHE A 200 14.50 -13.00 2.71
CA PHE A 200 13.12 -13.29 2.34
C PHE A 200 12.90 -14.75 1.94
N TRP A 201 13.82 -15.36 1.21
CA TRP A 201 13.73 -16.80 0.89
C TRP A 201 13.78 -17.70 2.12
N ARG A 202 14.47 -17.29 3.18
CA ARG A 202 14.57 -18.07 4.42
C ARG A 202 13.29 -18.03 5.25
N ASN A 203 12.61 -16.90 5.29
CA ASN A 203 11.34 -16.74 6.01
C ASN A 203 10.42 -15.70 5.33
N PRO A 204 9.70 -16.09 4.27
CA PRO A 204 8.86 -15.15 3.51
C PRO A 204 7.52 -14.82 4.16
N SER A 205 7.10 -15.61 5.16
CA SER A 205 5.75 -15.53 5.76
C SER A 205 5.70 -14.69 7.03
N VAL A 206 6.61 -13.72 7.20
CA VAL A 206 6.51 -12.73 8.28
C VAL A 206 5.39 -11.72 7.97
N SER A 207 4.85 -11.08 9.00
CA SER A 207 3.90 -9.99 8.82
C SER A 207 4.59 -8.77 8.20
N LEU A 208 3.96 -8.15 7.22
CA LEU A 208 4.45 -6.89 6.67
C LEU A 208 4.27 -5.73 7.65
N VAL A 209 3.18 -5.72 8.43
CA VAL A 209 2.79 -4.58 9.27
C VAL A 209 3.10 -4.77 10.76
N ASP A 210 3.10 -6.01 11.27
CA ASP A 210 3.41 -6.33 12.67
C ASP A 210 4.94 -6.43 12.82
N TRP A 211 5.56 -5.26 12.91
CA TRP A 211 7.00 -5.10 12.81
C TRP A 211 7.79 -5.80 13.93
N GLN A 212 8.84 -6.51 13.53
CA GLN A 212 9.90 -6.97 14.41
C GLN A 212 11.25 -6.55 13.83
N PRO A 213 12.23 -6.11 14.63
CA PRO A 213 13.52 -5.62 14.14
C PRO A 213 14.47 -6.80 13.81
N ASP A 214 14.06 -7.66 12.87
CA ASP A 214 14.86 -8.78 12.38
C ASP A 214 15.02 -8.74 10.86
N SER A 215 15.99 -9.47 10.34
CA SER A 215 16.35 -9.44 8.93
C SER A 215 15.22 -9.87 7.99
N TYR A 216 14.26 -10.68 8.46
CA TYR A 216 13.14 -11.18 7.66
C TYR A 216 12.07 -10.09 7.44
N HIS A 217 11.78 -9.29 8.49
CA HIS A 217 10.87 -8.15 8.37
C HIS A 217 11.47 -7.06 7.48
N TYR A 218 12.77 -6.74 7.64
CA TYR A 218 13.48 -5.85 6.72
C TYR A 218 13.40 -6.35 5.26
N ALA A 219 13.55 -7.65 5.04
CA ALA A 219 13.44 -8.24 3.71
C ALA A 219 12.03 -8.10 3.13
N ALA A 220 10.99 -8.40 3.91
CA ALA A 220 9.60 -8.29 3.47
C ALA A 220 9.24 -6.84 3.10
N VAL A 221 9.59 -5.86 3.95
CA VAL A 221 9.27 -4.44 3.67
C VAL A 221 10.09 -3.88 2.51
N ASN A 222 11.36 -4.29 2.35
CA ASN A 222 12.16 -3.90 1.19
C ASN A 222 11.50 -4.39 -0.10
N LEU A 223 11.22 -5.69 -0.22
CA LEU A 223 10.67 -6.28 -1.44
C LEU A 223 9.25 -5.79 -1.74
N PHE A 224 8.43 -5.56 -0.71
CA PHE A 224 7.13 -4.90 -0.89
C PHE A 224 7.29 -3.48 -1.42
N THR A 225 8.23 -2.70 -0.87
CA THR A 225 8.46 -1.31 -1.30
C THR A 225 9.03 -1.24 -2.71
N GLN A 226 9.93 -2.16 -3.10
CA GLN A 226 10.37 -2.30 -4.49
C GLN A 226 9.16 -2.51 -5.42
N TYR A 227 8.28 -3.44 -5.08
CA TYR A 227 7.07 -3.71 -5.85
C TYR A 227 6.15 -2.48 -5.92
N LEU A 228 5.92 -1.81 -4.79
CA LEU A 228 5.10 -0.60 -4.71
C LEU A 228 5.62 0.48 -5.66
N VAL A 229 6.92 0.76 -5.60
CA VAL A 229 7.52 1.80 -6.45
C VAL A 229 7.57 1.39 -7.92
N ASP A 230 7.84 0.13 -8.22
CA ASP A 230 7.80 -0.43 -9.58
C ASP A 230 6.47 -0.17 -10.29
N HIS A 231 5.36 -0.28 -9.58
CA HIS A 231 4.03 -0.23 -10.16
C HIS A 231 3.29 1.10 -9.98
N TYR A 232 3.60 1.82 -8.91
CA TYR A 232 2.86 3.03 -8.51
C TYR A 232 3.76 4.28 -8.44
N GLY A 233 5.07 4.09 -8.58
CA GLY A 233 6.06 5.19 -8.57
C GLY A 233 6.44 5.66 -7.17
N VAL A 234 7.63 6.22 -7.08
CA VAL A 234 8.19 6.74 -5.81
C VAL A 234 7.31 7.83 -5.19
N LYS A 235 6.55 8.55 -6.02
CA LYS A 235 5.66 9.62 -5.53
C LYS A 235 4.60 9.13 -4.54
N VAL A 236 4.08 7.91 -4.70
CA VAL A 236 3.14 7.31 -3.73
C VAL A 236 3.81 7.13 -2.37
N LEU A 237 5.06 6.68 -2.36
CA LEU A 237 5.84 6.51 -1.13
C LEU A 237 6.13 7.87 -0.45
N VAL A 238 6.44 8.90 -1.24
CA VAL A 238 6.65 10.28 -0.77
C VAL A 238 5.36 10.90 -0.22
N ASP A 239 4.26 10.82 -0.96
CA ASP A 239 2.99 11.41 -0.53
C ASP A 239 2.46 10.72 0.74
N SER A 240 2.73 9.42 0.93
CA SER A 240 2.40 8.72 2.18
C SER A 240 3.20 9.24 3.38
N LEU A 241 4.43 9.70 3.17
CA LEU A 241 5.24 10.36 4.20
C LEU A 241 4.62 11.69 4.64
N HIS A 242 4.13 12.48 3.69
CA HIS A 242 3.53 13.80 3.96
C HIS A 242 2.05 13.74 4.35
N SER A 243 1.44 12.56 4.37
CA SER A 243 0.09 12.35 4.88
C SER A 243 0.01 12.54 6.40
N LYS A 244 -1.15 13.01 6.89
CA LYS A 244 -1.46 13.04 8.33
C LYS A 244 -1.84 11.66 8.88
N LEU A 245 -2.10 10.72 7.99
CA LEU A 245 -2.40 9.32 8.32
C LEU A 245 -1.10 8.52 8.43
N THR A 246 -1.17 7.32 8.98
CA THR A 246 -0.05 6.40 9.17
C THR A 246 -0.28 5.07 8.44
N GLY A 247 0.77 4.29 8.23
CA GLY A 247 0.73 2.94 7.69
C GLY A 247 -0.09 2.79 6.41
N ALA A 248 -0.90 1.75 6.32
CA ALA A 248 -1.76 1.44 5.18
C ALA A 248 -2.74 2.58 4.82
N ALA A 249 -3.21 3.35 5.81
CA ALA A 249 -4.11 4.46 5.56
C ALA A 249 -3.41 5.61 4.81
N SER A 250 -2.16 5.91 5.14
CA SER A 250 -1.36 6.91 4.43
C SER A 250 -1.07 6.50 2.99
N LEU A 251 -0.80 5.21 2.74
CA LEU A 251 -0.66 4.69 1.38
C LEU A 251 -1.95 4.77 0.57
N ASN A 252 -3.09 4.44 1.18
CA ASN A 252 -4.40 4.55 0.51
C ASN A 252 -4.72 6.00 0.11
N GLU A 253 -4.40 6.97 0.98
CA GLU A 253 -4.53 8.39 0.66
C GLU A 253 -3.63 8.79 -0.50
N ALA A 254 -2.34 8.42 -0.45
CA ALA A 254 -1.36 8.72 -1.48
C ALA A 254 -1.72 8.09 -2.83
N LEU A 255 -2.17 6.84 -2.85
CA LEU A 255 -2.65 6.17 -4.07
C LEU A 255 -3.80 6.94 -4.71
N LYS A 256 -4.81 7.29 -3.91
CA LYS A 256 -5.96 8.07 -4.38
C LYS A 256 -5.54 9.44 -4.93
N GLN A 257 -4.63 10.15 -4.26
CA GLN A 257 -4.11 11.45 -4.70
C GLN A 257 -3.37 11.36 -6.04
N ASN A 258 -2.71 10.22 -6.31
CA ASN A 258 -2.01 9.95 -7.56
C ASN A 258 -2.88 9.29 -8.64
N GLY A 259 -4.20 9.19 -8.43
CA GLY A 259 -5.16 8.71 -9.43
C GLY A 259 -5.26 7.20 -9.56
N PHE A 260 -4.71 6.43 -8.63
CA PHE A 260 -4.85 4.97 -8.59
C PHE A 260 -6.17 4.56 -7.94
N ALA A 261 -6.79 3.52 -8.48
CA ALA A 261 -8.03 2.95 -7.95
C ALA A 261 -7.77 1.88 -6.88
N GLU A 262 -6.61 1.27 -6.91
CA GLU A 262 -6.19 0.22 -5.99
C GLU A 262 -5.98 0.77 -4.58
N ASN A 263 -6.20 -0.08 -3.59
CA ASN A 263 -5.88 0.17 -2.20
C ASN A 263 -4.79 -0.79 -1.70
N PHE A 264 -4.30 -0.57 -0.48
CA PHE A 264 -3.23 -1.37 0.11
C PHE A 264 -3.53 -2.89 0.09
N ASN A 265 -4.78 -3.29 0.37
CA ASN A 265 -5.16 -4.71 0.34
C ASN A 265 -4.98 -5.31 -1.07
N GLN A 266 -5.43 -4.60 -2.11
CA GLN A 266 -5.27 -5.05 -3.49
C GLN A 266 -3.79 -5.12 -3.89
N ILE A 267 -3.00 -4.11 -3.51
CA ILE A 267 -1.56 -4.08 -3.79
C ILE A 267 -0.85 -5.24 -3.09
N PHE A 268 -1.21 -5.53 -1.84
CA PHE A 268 -0.62 -6.64 -1.11
C PHE A 268 -0.93 -8.00 -1.78
N GLN A 269 -2.18 -8.21 -2.21
CA GLN A 269 -2.56 -9.41 -2.96
C GLN A 269 -1.78 -9.54 -4.28
N ASP A 270 -1.68 -8.45 -5.05
CA ASP A 270 -0.92 -8.44 -6.30
C ASP A 270 0.57 -8.67 -6.06
N TRP A 271 1.12 -8.14 -4.96
CA TRP A 271 2.49 -8.41 -4.55
C TRP A 271 2.73 -9.88 -4.23
N THR A 272 1.83 -10.52 -3.46
CA THR A 272 1.98 -11.96 -3.15
C THR A 272 1.92 -12.82 -4.42
N LEU A 273 1.11 -12.42 -5.40
CA LEU A 273 1.09 -13.05 -6.74
C LEU A 273 2.37 -12.76 -7.52
N ALA A 274 2.90 -11.53 -7.46
CA ALA A 274 4.17 -11.19 -8.11
C ALA A 274 5.34 -12.01 -7.56
N VAL A 275 5.40 -12.19 -6.24
CA VAL A 275 6.40 -13.04 -5.58
C VAL A 275 6.30 -14.51 -6.01
N LEU A 276 5.08 -15.02 -6.24
CA LEU A 276 4.85 -16.38 -6.71
C LEU A 276 5.18 -16.56 -8.19
N LEU A 277 4.65 -15.68 -9.02
CA LEU A 277 4.62 -15.86 -10.47
C LEU A 277 5.81 -15.21 -11.16
N ASN A 278 6.09 -13.99 -10.76
CA ASN A 278 7.04 -13.05 -11.35
C ASN A 278 7.05 -13.11 -12.89
N ASP A 279 5.85 -12.97 -13.45
CA ASP A 279 5.61 -13.14 -14.88
C ASP A 279 4.57 -12.10 -15.37
N CYS A 280 5.07 -11.02 -15.97
CA CYS A 280 4.24 -9.94 -16.49
C CYS A 280 3.28 -10.36 -17.62
N LYS A 281 3.51 -11.55 -18.24
CA LYS A 281 2.62 -12.08 -19.29
C LYS A 281 1.34 -12.66 -18.71
N VAL A 282 1.37 -13.16 -17.46
CA VAL A 282 0.18 -13.62 -16.74
C VAL A 282 -0.69 -12.45 -16.32
N GLY A 283 -0.06 -11.34 -15.93
CA GLY A 283 -0.72 -10.10 -15.60
C GLY A 283 0.30 -8.98 -15.31
N PRO A 284 0.01 -7.74 -15.70
CA PRO A 284 0.97 -6.63 -15.62
C PRO A 284 1.38 -6.28 -14.17
N LYS A 285 0.61 -6.73 -13.17
CA LYS A 285 0.88 -6.55 -11.75
C LYS A 285 1.50 -7.79 -11.08
N TYR A 286 1.70 -8.90 -11.81
CA TYR A 286 2.20 -10.16 -11.23
C TYR A 286 3.67 -10.40 -11.50
N CYS A 287 4.45 -9.32 -11.50
CA CYS A 287 5.90 -9.34 -11.72
C CYS A 287 6.58 -8.13 -11.10
N TYR A 288 7.88 -8.23 -10.86
CA TYR A 288 8.75 -7.09 -10.62
C TYR A 288 9.20 -6.48 -11.95
N LYS A 289 9.31 -5.15 -12.01
CA LYS A 289 9.89 -4.41 -13.14
C LYS A 289 11.38 -4.15 -12.94
N ASN A 290 11.82 -4.10 -11.67
CA ASN A 290 13.25 -4.06 -11.35
C ASN A 290 13.95 -5.30 -11.94
N THR A 291 14.95 -5.08 -12.78
CA THR A 291 15.68 -6.15 -13.52
C THR A 291 16.34 -7.14 -12.58
N GLU A 292 16.86 -6.68 -11.45
CA GLU A 292 17.54 -7.51 -10.46
C GLU A 292 16.59 -8.46 -9.71
N LEU A 293 15.29 -8.11 -9.69
CA LEU A 293 14.26 -8.93 -9.04
C LEU A 293 13.47 -9.84 -9.99
N GLN A 294 13.75 -9.82 -11.30
CA GLN A 294 13.01 -10.64 -12.27
C GLN A 294 13.14 -12.16 -12.05
N SER A 295 14.19 -12.61 -11.36
CA SER A 295 14.37 -14.01 -10.99
C SER A 295 13.76 -14.39 -9.64
N LEU A 296 13.33 -13.42 -8.85
CA LEU A 296 12.73 -13.65 -7.54
C LEU A 296 11.45 -14.48 -7.67
N ARG A 297 11.41 -15.64 -7.02
CA ARG A 297 10.22 -16.49 -6.89
C ARG A 297 10.25 -17.24 -5.57
N ILE A 298 9.10 -17.38 -4.97
CA ILE A 298 8.89 -18.26 -3.83
C ILE A 298 8.44 -19.63 -4.33
N TYR A 299 8.96 -20.68 -3.70
CA TYR A 299 8.50 -22.05 -3.91
C TYR A 299 7.39 -22.36 -2.91
N PRO A 300 6.12 -22.53 -3.36
CA PRO A 300 5.01 -22.82 -2.47
C PRO A 300 5.20 -24.12 -1.71
N TYR A 301 4.74 -24.16 -0.45
CA TYR A 301 4.68 -25.41 0.29
C TYR A 301 3.68 -26.36 -0.35
N GLY A 302 4.15 -27.53 -0.78
CA GLY A 302 3.41 -28.48 -1.61
C GLY A 302 2.71 -29.56 -0.80
N TYR A 303 1.46 -29.83 -1.17
CA TYR A 303 0.66 -30.94 -0.67
C TYR A 303 0.34 -31.86 -1.85
N TYR A 304 0.48 -33.17 -1.63
CA TYR A 304 0.18 -34.17 -2.64
C TYR A 304 -1.14 -34.87 -2.30
N LEU A 305 -2.10 -34.78 -3.19
CA LEU A 305 -3.35 -35.52 -3.10
C LEU A 305 -3.19 -36.86 -3.82
N PRO A 306 -3.31 -38.02 -3.14
CA PRO A 306 -3.16 -39.32 -3.79
C PRO A 306 -4.15 -39.51 -4.93
N ASP A 307 -3.74 -40.24 -5.97
CA ASP A 307 -4.53 -40.51 -7.17
C ASP A 307 -5.29 -41.85 -7.12
N ASN A 308 -5.17 -42.58 -6.01
CA ASN A 308 -5.78 -43.89 -5.78
C ASN A 308 -7.00 -43.79 -4.85
N GLY A 309 -8.18 -44.12 -5.34
CA GLY A 309 -9.43 -44.13 -4.55
C GLY A 309 -9.99 -42.75 -4.25
N ALA A 310 -10.82 -42.63 -3.25
CA ALA A 310 -11.27 -41.35 -2.69
C ALA A 310 -10.12 -40.77 -1.85
N SER A 311 -9.61 -39.64 -2.25
CA SER A 311 -8.49 -38.96 -1.59
C SER A 311 -8.96 -37.71 -0.89
N ASN A 312 -8.51 -37.52 0.34
CA ASN A 312 -8.82 -36.37 1.17
C ASN A 312 -7.57 -35.90 1.92
N LEU A 313 -7.37 -34.59 1.96
CA LEU A 313 -6.38 -33.89 2.79
C LEU A 313 -7.14 -32.92 3.70
N SER A 314 -6.84 -32.94 5.01
CA SER A 314 -7.36 -31.96 5.95
C SER A 314 -6.16 -31.33 6.68
N VAL A 315 -6.02 -30.02 6.59
CA VAL A 315 -4.85 -29.29 7.05
C VAL A 315 -5.26 -28.04 7.83
N SER A 316 -4.46 -27.68 8.82
CA SER A 316 -4.59 -26.44 9.56
C SER A 316 -3.26 -25.69 9.55
N ASN A 317 -3.31 -24.40 9.24
CA ASN A 317 -2.17 -23.49 9.23
C ASN A 317 -2.44 -22.32 10.18
N ASN A 318 -1.43 -21.86 10.89
CA ASN A 318 -1.49 -20.60 11.62
C ASN A 318 -0.90 -19.50 10.72
N LEU A 319 -1.70 -18.49 10.42
CA LEU A 319 -1.30 -17.37 9.57
C LEU A 319 -1.07 -16.13 10.42
N LEU A 320 -0.08 -15.33 10.08
CA LEU A 320 0.12 -14.01 10.65
C LEU A 320 -0.72 -12.99 9.87
N ASN A 321 -1.04 -11.88 10.51
CA ASN A 321 -1.71 -10.76 9.85
C ASN A 321 -0.79 -10.15 8.78
N TRP A 322 -1.33 -9.81 7.62
CA TRP A 322 -0.58 -9.24 6.50
C TRP A 322 0.72 -9.99 6.18
N SER A 323 0.65 -11.33 6.20
CA SER A 323 1.75 -12.21 5.78
C SER A 323 1.44 -12.88 4.45
N GLY A 324 2.46 -13.09 3.64
CA GLY A 324 2.37 -13.90 2.44
C GLY A 324 2.36 -15.40 2.80
N ASN A 325 1.43 -16.15 2.26
CA ASN A 325 1.35 -17.60 2.43
C ASN A 325 1.16 -18.26 1.06
N TRP A 326 2.09 -19.10 0.68
CA TRP A 326 2.10 -19.74 -0.64
C TRP A 326 1.98 -21.24 -0.49
N LEU A 327 0.80 -21.76 -0.81
CA LEU A 327 0.44 -23.15 -0.66
C LEU A 327 0.07 -23.74 -2.02
N LYS A 328 0.31 -25.04 -2.22
CA LYS A 328 0.11 -25.72 -3.50
C LYS A 328 -0.46 -27.12 -3.29
N ILE A 329 -1.46 -27.48 -4.07
CA ILE A 329 -1.99 -28.85 -4.18
C ILE A 329 -1.65 -29.40 -5.58
N VAL A 330 -1.16 -30.64 -5.63
CA VAL A 330 -0.88 -31.41 -6.84
C VAL A 330 -1.36 -32.85 -6.66
N GLY A 331 -1.41 -33.62 -7.74
CA GLY A 331 -1.88 -35.00 -7.72
C GLY A 331 -3.39 -35.07 -7.84
N GLY A 332 -4.01 -36.10 -7.22
CA GLY A 332 -5.45 -36.34 -7.33
C GLY A 332 -5.87 -36.87 -8.71
N LYS A 333 -7.16 -36.96 -8.93
CA LYS A 333 -7.80 -37.34 -10.19
C LYS A 333 -9.18 -36.71 -10.31
N ASP A 334 -9.75 -36.74 -11.50
CA ASP A 334 -11.10 -36.24 -11.81
C ASP A 334 -11.22 -34.72 -11.54
N ASN A 335 -11.96 -34.31 -10.52
CA ASN A 335 -12.09 -32.91 -10.14
C ASN A 335 -11.61 -32.74 -8.71
N LEU A 336 -11.01 -31.55 -8.41
CA LEU A 336 -10.61 -31.16 -7.06
C LEU A 336 -11.71 -30.29 -6.45
N GLU A 337 -12.18 -30.64 -5.27
CA GLU A 337 -12.90 -29.78 -4.36
C GLU A 337 -11.94 -29.31 -3.27
N PHE A 338 -11.86 -28.02 -3.07
CA PHE A 338 -11.04 -27.37 -2.06
C PHE A 338 -11.92 -26.49 -1.18
N ASP A 339 -12.14 -26.94 0.04
CA ASP A 339 -12.90 -26.21 1.05
C ASP A 339 -11.97 -25.53 2.03
N PHE A 340 -12.31 -24.32 2.45
CA PHE A 340 -11.52 -23.58 3.42
C PHE A 340 -12.38 -22.82 4.42
N ASN A 341 -11.78 -22.55 5.60
CA ASN A 341 -12.41 -21.84 6.68
C ASN A 341 -11.41 -20.99 7.48
N PHE A 342 -11.77 -19.73 7.73
CA PHE A 342 -11.13 -18.83 8.69
C PHE A 342 -11.97 -18.72 9.96
N PRO A 343 -11.44 -18.22 11.08
CA PRO A 343 -12.24 -17.86 12.25
C PRO A 343 -13.36 -16.88 11.87
N ALA A 344 -14.51 -16.97 12.54
CA ALA A 344 -15.64 -16.09 12.28
C ALA A 344 -15.26 -14.61 12.36
N ASN A 345 -15.74 -13.82 11.40
CA ASN A 345 -15.49 -12.38 11.26
C ASN A 345 -14.05 -11.98 10.90
N THR A 346 -13.17 -12.93 10.56
CA THR A 346 -11.84 -12.60 10.06
C THR A 346 -11.92 -11.92 8.69
N LYS A 347 -11.27 -10.77 8.55
CA LYS A 347 -11.03 -10.15 7.24
C LYS A 347 -9.88 -10.90 6.57
N PHE A 348 -10.10 -11.37 5.37
CA PHE A 348 -9.07 -12.08 4.62
C PHE A 348 -9.20 -11.83 3.11
N SER A 349 -8.16 -12.19 2.41
CA SER A 349 -8.16 -12.34 0.96
C SER A 349 -7.54 -13.67 0.57
N MET A 350 -7.94 -14.21 -0.56
CA MET A 350 -7.39 -15.46 -1.05
C MET A 350 -7.32 -15.47 -2.59
N PRO A 351 -6.27 -14.88 -3.16
CA PRO A 351 -5.93 -15.13 -4.55
C PRO A 351 -5.57 -16.61 -4.72
N TYR A 352 -5.91 -17.18 -5.88
CA TYR A 352 -5.49 -18.52 -6.23
C TYR A 352 -5.15 -18.63 -7.71
N VAL A 353 -4.29 -19.59 -8.05
CA VAL A 353 -3.81 -19.80 -9.41
C VAL A 353 -4.01 -21.26 -9.79
N ILE A 354 -4.73 -21.45 -10.88
CA ILE A 354 -4.85 -22.77 -11.52
C ILE A 354 -3.76 -22.86 -12.59
N VAL A 355 -2.96 -23.91 -12.55
CA VAL A 355 -1.93 -24.18 -13.55
C VAL A 355 -2.35 -25.41 -14.35
N ASP A 356 -2.41 -25.26 -15.68
CA ASP A 356 -2.72 -26.37 -16.58
C ASP A 356 -1.49 -27.27 -16.85
N GLN A 357 -1.68 -28.39 -17.58
CA GLN A 357 -0.61 -29.32 -17.93
C GLN A 357 0.44 -28.70 -18.86
N ALA A 358 0.12 -27.64 -19.59
CA ALA A 358 1.03 -26.89 -20.42
C ALA A 358 1.84 -25.82 -19.65
N GLY A 359 1.51 -25.61 -18.37
CA GLY A 359 2.13 -24.61 -17.51
C GLY A 359 1.49 -23.22 -17.60
N ASN A 360 0.37 -23.07 -18.32
CA ASN A 360 -0.36 -21.82 -18.35
C ASN A 360 -1.02 -21.57 -16.99
N LYS A 361 -1.06 -20.30 -16.58
CA LYS A 361 -1.51 -19.87 -15.26
C LYS A 361 -2.75 -19.01 -15.38
N THR A 362 -3.80 -19.38 -14.67
CA THR A 362 -5.04 -18.60 -14.56
C THR A 362 -5.19 -18.09 -13.12
N VAL A 363 -5.05 -16.78 -12.94
CA VAL A 363 -5.23 -16.12 -11.63
C VAL A 363 -6.70 -15.85 -11.39
N LYS A 364 -7.17 -16.17 -10.20
CA LYS A 364 -8.52 -15.89 -9.71
C LYS A 364 -8.46 -15.38 -8.27
N PHE A 365 -9.54 -14.72 -7.85
CA PHE A 365 -9.70 -14.22 -6.49
C PHE A 365 -10.96 -14.80 -5.90
N TRP A 366 -10.88 -15.29 -4.67
CA TRP A 366 -12.07 -15.61 -3.92
C TRP A 366 -12.83 -14.34 -3.56
N SER A 367 -14.09 -14.28 -3.91
CA SER A 367 -14.95 -13.11 -3.69
C SER A 367 -16.28 -13.53 -3.07
N ASP A 368 -16.26 -14.12 -1.86
CA ASP A 368 -17.51 -14.25 -1.11
C ASP A 368 -17.63 -13.09 -0.12
N SER A 369 -18.56 -12.19 -0.39
CA SER A 369 -18.81 -10.99 0.40
C SER A 369 -19.50 -11.26 1.75
N ALA A 370 -19.80 -12.51 2.09
CA ALA A 370 -20.61 -12.87 3.24
C ALA A 370 -20.02 -13.99 4.13
N GLY A 371 -18.85 -14.54 3.82
CA GLY A 371 -18.37 -15.71 4.52
C GLY A 371 -16.90 -15.70 4.87
N TYR A 372 -16.57 -16.37 5.95
CA TYR A 372 -15.22 -16.71 6.38
C TYR A 372 -14.82 -18.13 5.92
N SER A 373 -15.60 -18.73 5.05
CA SER A 373 -15.39 -20.06 4.46
C SER A 373 -15.82 -20.09 3.00
N GLY A 374 -15.30 -21.02 2.23
CA GLY A 374 -15.66 -21.17 0.83
C GLY A 374 -15.19 -22.47 0.21
N THR A 375 -15.68 -22.73 -1.01
CA THR A 375 -15.33 -23.88 -1.82
C THR A 375 -14.81 -23.43 -3.18
N ILE A 376 -13.67 -23.95 -3.60
CA ILE A 376 -13.10 -23.77 -4.94
C ILE A 376 -13.12 -25.15 -5.61
N VAL A 377 -13.71 -25.22 -6.81
CA VAL A 377 -13.69 -26.44 -7.60
C VAL A 377 -12.77 -26.25 -8.81
N VAL A 378 -11.84 -27.20 -9.00
CA VAL A 378 -10.94 -27.24 -10.15
C VAL A 378 -11.28 -28.46 -10.98
N PRO A 379 -11.88 -28.28 -12.17
CA PRO A 379 -12.28 -29.41 -13.02
C PRO A 379 -11.04 -30.09 -13.64
N SER A 380 -11.19 -31.37 -13.97
CA SER A 380 -10.17 -32.18 -14.67
C SER A 380 -8.79 -32.06 -14.01
N PHE A 381 -8.74 -32.13 -12.68
CA PHE A 381 -7.51 -32.01 -11.89
C PHE A 381 -6.60 -33.22 -12.14
N ASN A 382 -5.30 -32.98 -12.28
CA ASN A 382 -4.29 -33.94 -12.73
C ASN A 382 -4.53 -34.55 -14.14
N GLN A 383 -5.45 -33.97 -14.91
CA GLN A 383 -5.69 -34.29 -16.32
C GLN A 383 -5.40 -33.05 -17.20
N ALA A 384 -6.31 -32.06 -17.20
CA ALA A 384 -6.10 -30.79 -17.88
C ALA A 384 -5.42 -29.75 -16.97
N ASN A 385 -5.73 -29.77 -15.67
CA ASN A 385 -5.18 -28.86 -14.65
C ASN A 385 -4.22 -29.63 -13.73
N ALA A 386 -2.97 -29.14 -13.62
CA ALA A 386 -1.86 -29.82 -12.95
C ALA A 386 -1.70 -29.43 -11.49
N ALA A 387 -2.09 -28.20 -11.11
CA ALA A 387 -1.91 -27.69 -9.77
C ALA A 387 -2.92 -26.58 -9.41
N LEU A 388 -3.25 -26.50 -8.14
CA LEU A 388 -3.88 -25.34 -7.51
C LEU A 388 -2.88 -24.67 -6.56
N PHE A 389 -2.54 -23.41 -6.79
CA PHE A 389 -1.87 -22.57 -5.81
C PHE A 389 -2.91 -21.70 -5.12
N PHE A 390 -2.81 -21.51 -3.80
CA PHE A 390 -3.69 -20.63 -3.05
C PHE A 390 -2.89 -19.84 -2.02
N LEU A 391 -3.26 -18.57 -1.86
CA LEU A 391 -2.49 -17.57 -1.12
C LEU A 391 -3.36 -16.92 -0.05
N PRO A 392 -3.69 -17.64 1.04
CA PRO A 392 -4.53 -17.09 2.10
C PRO A 392 -3.79 -15.99 2.85
N THR A 393 -4.42 -14.83 2.98
CA THR A 393 -3.89 -13.66 3.68
C THR A 393 -4.94 -13.11 4.62
N VAL A 394 -4.59 -12.95 5.89
CA VAL A 394 -5.41 -12.22 6.87
C VAL A 394 -5.12 -10.73 6.73
N THR A 395 -6.16 -9.90 6.74
CA THR A 395 -6.08 -8.45 6.48
C THR A 395 -6.80 -7.63 7.55
N GLU A 396 -6.54 -7.97 8.82
CA GLU A 396 -7.16 -7.31 9.97
C GLU A 396 -6.53 -5.96 10.26
N ASP A 397 -7.34 -5.04 10.81
CA ASP A 397 -6.87 -3.72 11.24
C ASP A 397 -6.09 -3.79 12.56
N LYS A 398 -6.29 -4.85 13.35
CA LYS A 398 -5.58 -5.12 14.59
C LYS A 398 -5.02 -6.52 14.56
N SER A 399 -3.77 -6.65 14.93
CA SER A 399 -3.11 -7.94 14.99
C SER A 399 -3.58 -8.79 16.16
N ALA A 400 -3.63 -10.10 15.91
CA ALA A 400 -3.61 -11.15 16.92
C ALA A 400 -2.34 -11.99 16.69
N ASP A 401 -1.94 -12.80 17.67
CA ASP A 401 -0.72 -13.61 17.56
C ASP A 401 -0.73 -14.53 16.33
N SER A 402 -1.89 -15.10 15.98
CA SER A 402 -2.09 -15.85 14.75
C SER A 402 -3.57 -16.13 14.49
N TYR A 403 -3.88 -16.49 13.24
CA TYR A 403 -5.22 -16.84 12.77
C TYR A 403 -5.22 -18.27 12.22
N LEU A 404 -6.12 -19.10 12.72
CA LEU A 404 -6.23 -20.49 12.31
C LEU A 404 -6.96 -20.60 10.96
N PHE A 405 -6.22 -20.93 9.92
CA PHE A 405 -6.75 -21.25 8.60
C PHE A 405 -6.86 -22.78 8.46
N LYS A 406 -8.08 -23.28 8.26
CA LYS A 406 -8.34 -24.71 8.01
C LYS A 406 -8.77 -24.89 6.58
N TRP A 407 -8.31 -25.98 5.97
CA TRP A 407 -8.75 -26.33 4.64
C TRP A 407 -8.76 -27.86 4.43
N GLU A 408 -9.62 -28.27 3.53
CA GLU A 408 -9.75 -29.65 3.09
C GLU A 408 -9.68 -29.70 1.56
N ALA A 409 -9.08 -30.74 1.03
CA ALA A 409 -9.01 -30.97 -0.40
C ALA A 409 -9.38 -32.41 -0.70
N SER A 410 -10.34 -32.62 -1.58
CA SER A 410 -10.80 -33.95 -1.98
C SER A 410 -10.99 -34.09 -3.48
N THR A 411 -10.93 -35.34 -3.95
CA THR A 411 -11.30 -35.66 -5.32
C THR A 411 -12.79 -35.96 -5.39
N ILE A 412 -13.48 -35.34 -6.35
CA ILE A 412 -14.93 -35.50 -6.55
C ILE A 412 -15.23 -35.91 -7.98
N THR A 413 -16.36 -36.62 -8.15
CA THR A 413 -16.88 -37.01 -9.44
C THR A 413 -17.46 -35.84 -10.22
N GLU A 414 -17.66 -36.00 -11.52
CA GLU A 414 -18.30 -34.99 -12.36
C GLU A 414 -19.72 -34.64 -11.91
N ALA A 415 -20.50 -35.62 -11.41
CA ALA A 415 -21.83 -35.38 -10.91
C ALA A 415 -21.83 -34.55 -9.63
N GLU A 416 -20.90 -34.80 -8.69
CA GLU A 416 -20.72 -34.01 -7.47
C GLU A 416 -20.27 -32.58 -7.80
N ARG A 417 -19.32 -32.41 -8.74
CA ARG A 417 -18.89 -31.09 -9.24
C ARG A 417 -20.10 -30.27 -9.73
N GLN A 418 -20.95 -30.85 -10.58
CA GLN A 418 -22.10 -30.16 -11.13
C GLN A 418 -23.11 -29.76 -10.03
N GLN A 419 -23.30 -30.60 -9.01
CA GLN A 419 -24.16 -30.26 -7.86
C GLN A 419 -23.61 -29.08 -7.05
N ILE A 420 -22.29 -29.06 -6.77
CA ILE A 420 -21.62 -27.98 -6.03
C ILE A 420 -21.71 -26.66 -6.81
N GLU A 421 -21.42 -26.69 -8.11
CA GLU A 421 -21.50 -25.49 -8.96
C GLU A 421 -22.92 -24.94 -9.05
N ALA A 422 -23.91 -25.81 -9.23
CA ALA A 422 -25.33 -25.40 -9.23
C ALA A 422 -25.79 -24.80 -7.89
N ALA A 423 -25.34 -25.37 -6.77
CA ALA A 423 -25.61 -24.83 -5.44
C ALA A 423 -24.92 -23.46 -5.20
N ALA A 424 -23.69 -23.29 -5.68
CA ALA A 424 -22.97 -22.02 -5.60
C ALA A 424 -23.63 -20.94 -6.47
N GLU A 425 -24.07 -21.28 -7.69
CA GLU A 425 -24.81 -20.38 -8.57
C GLU A 425 -26.13 -19.93 -7.92
N GLN A 426 -26.86 -20.83 -7.33
CA GLN A 426 -28.11 -20.51 -6.64
C GLN A 426 -27.87 -19.57 -5.44
N LYS A 427 -26.83 -19.81 -4.63
CA LYS A 427 -26.45 -18.92 -3.53
C LYS A 427 -26.11 -17.51 -4.06
N MET A 428 -25.35 -17.42 -5.15
CA MET A 428 -24.99 -16.16 -5.78
C MET A 428 -26.22 -15.39 -6.28
N ILE A 429 -27.17 -16.08 -6.90
CA ILE A 429 -28.47 -15.50 -7.35
C ILE A 429 -29.24 -14.91 -6.16
N ILE A 430 -29.34 -15.64 -5.06
CA ILE A 430 -30.00 -15.18 -3.83
C ILE A 430 -29.30 -13.94 -3.28
N PHE A 431 -27.97 -13.98 -3.17
CA PHE A 431 -27.16 -12.86 -2.68
C PHE A 431 -27.33 -11.60 -3.53
N LEU A 432 -27.16 -11.72 -4.85
CA LEU A 432 -27.30 -10.60 -5.79
C LEU A 432 -28.73 -10.02 -5.75
N THR A 433 -29.75 -10.88 -5.68
CA THR A 433 -31.15 -10.46 -5.56
C THR A 433 -31.36 -9.65 -4.28
N SER A 434 -30.82 -10.12 -3.14
CA SER A 434 -30.88 -9.40 -1.86
C SER A 434 -30.19 -8.05 -1.97
N ARG A 435 -29.01 -8.00 -2.59
CA ARG A 435 -28.24 -6.74 -2.76
C ARG A 435 -28.96 -5.75 -3.65
N ILE A 436 -29.56 -6.22 -4.75
CA ILE A 436 -30.40 -5.40 -5.63
C ILE A 436 -31.58 -4.79 -4.84
N ASN A 437 -32.24 -5.57 -3.99
CA ASN A 437 -33.33 -5.07 -3.18
C ASN A 437 -32.89 -4.03 -2.15
N GLN A 438 -31.74 -4.22 -1.51
CA GLN A 438 -31.13 -3.23 -0.61
C GLN A 438 -30.81 -1.91 -1.36
N LEU A 439 -30.18 -2.00 -2.52
CA LEU A 439 -29.88 -0.82 -3.33
C LEU A 439 -31.14 -0.10 -3.80
N LYS A 440 -32.18 -0.81 -4.20
CA LYS A 440 -33.50 -0.23 -4.55
C LYS A 440 -34.09 0.52 -3.35
N ALA A 441 -34.01 -0.03 -2.13
CA ALA A 441 -34.49 0.62 -0.92
C ALA A 441 -33.71 1.92 -0.61
N ILE A 442 -32.36 1.89 -0.76
CA ILE A 442 -31.52 3.08 -0.60
C ILE A 442 -31.89 4.16 -1.62
N VAL A 443 -32.04 3.80 -2.88
CA VAL A 443 -32.47 4.73 -3.95
C VAL A 443 -33.82 5.33 -3.64
N ALA A 444 -34.81 4.54 -3.21
CA ALA A 444 -36.13 5.04 -2.82
C ALA A 444 -36.05 6.00 -1.63
N SER A 445 -35.22 5.70 -0.63
CA SER A 445 -34.97 6.60 0.51
C SER A 445 -34.35 7.92 0.07
N LEU A 446 -33.33 7.88 -0.76
CA LEU A 446 -32.67 9.09 -1.30
C LEU A 446 -33.62 9.92 -2.16
N MET A 447 -34.47 9.29 -2.98
CA MET A 447 -35.50 9.96 -3.75
C MET A 447 -36.52 10.68 -2.83
N THR A 448 -36.92 10.03 -1.73
CA THR A 448 -37.82 10.62 -0.73
C THR A 448 -37.16 11.83 -0.03
N GLN A 449 -35.90 11.72 0.35
CA GLN A 449 -35.13 12.85 0.93
C GLN A 449 -35.03 14.02 -0.05
N LEU A 450 -34.73 13.73 -1.32
CA LEU A 450 -34.66 14.73 -2.39
C LEU A 450 -36.03 15.42 -2.60
N ALA A 451 -37.11 14.65 -2.60
CA ALA A 451 -38.47 15.20 -2.69
C ALA A 451 -38.83 16.09 -1.49
N ASN A 452 -38.40 15.72 -0.28
CA ASN A 452 -38.61 16.53 0.93
C ASN A 452 -37.77 17.82 0.91
N LEU A 453 -36.53 17.78 0.44
CA LEU A 453 -35.70 18.98 0.25
C LEU A 453 -36.31 19.93 -0.79
N ASN A 454 -36.91 19.38 -1.84
CA ASN A 454 -37.62 20.17 -2.86
C ASN A 454 -38.96 20.75 -2.37
N ARG A 455 -39.63 20.14 -1.36
CA ARG A 455 -40.89 20.66 -0.76
C ARG A 455 -40.68 21.91 0.08
N GLY A 456 -39.46 22.16 0.55
CA GLY A 456 -39.13 23.37 1.36
C GLY A 456 -39.02 24.66 0.54
N GLN A 457 -39.02 24.59 -0.82
CA GLN A 457 -39.04 25.75 -1.69
C GLN A 457 -40.39 25.82 -2.42
N SER A 458 -41.30 26.66 -1.94
CA SER A 458 -42.50 27.04 -2.66
C SER A 458 -42.11 27.80 -3.94
N LEU A 459 -41.85 27.05 -5.02
CA LEU A 459 -41.66 27.63 -6.36
C LEU A 459 -43.05 27.80 -6.97
N THR A 460 -43.57 29.01 -6.98
CA THR A 460 -44.74 29.37 -7.78
C THR A 460 -44.32 29.46 -9.24
N CYS A 461 -44.67 28.41 -10.00
CA CYS A 461 -44.43 28.40 -11.46
C CYS A 461 -45.60 29.12 -12.13
N GLY A 462 -45.29 30.15 -12.94
CA GLY A 462 -46.20 30.85 -13.83
C GLY A 462 -45.89 30.54 -15.30
N ALA A 463 -46.46 31.32 -16.22
CA ALA A 463 -46.17 31.20 -17.65
C ALA A 463 -44.66 31.35 -17.92
N PHE A 464 -44.12 30.57 -18.82
CA PHE A 464 -42.71 30.68 -19.25
C PHE A 464 -42.49 32.01 -20.02
N LEU A 465 -41.62 32.86 -19.48
CA LEU A 465 -41.38 34.20 -20.02
C LEU A 465 -40.09 34.28 -20.87
N SER A 466 -39.09 33.46 -20.51
CA SER A 466 -37.77 33.49 -21.14
C SER A 466 -37.50 32.26 -21.98
N ASP A 467 -36.61 32.40 -22.96
CA ASP A 467 -36.03 31.26 -23.67
C ASP A 467 -35.00 30.58 -22.80
N LEU A 468 -35.06 29.22 -22.72
CA LEU A 468 -34.18 28.42 -21.88
C LEU A 468 -33.31 27.52 -22.76
N TYR A 469 -32.02 27.41 -22.39
CA TYR A 469 -31.03 26.69 -23.19
C TYR A 469 -29.92 26.08 -22.33
N SER A 470 -29.17 25.17 -22.91
CA SER A 470 -28.07 24.46 -22.26
C SER A 470 -27.00 25.42 -21.75
N GLY A 471 -26.58 25.24 -20.52
CA GLY A 471 -25.62 26.10 -19.82
C GLY A 471 -26.22 27.07 -18.79
N LEU A 472 -27.53 27.28 -18.76
CA LEU A 472 -28.16 28.05 -17.68
C LEU A 472 -28.03 27.31 -16.34
N LYS A 473 -27.69 28.05 -15.27
CA LYS A 473 -27.48 27.52 -13.93
C LYS A 473 -28.32 28.30 -12.91
N ASP A 474 -28.77 27.59 -11.87
CA ASP A 474 -29.59 28.09 -10.74
C ASP A 474 -30.74 29.02 -11.17
N ASN A 475 -31.42 28.65 -12.23
CA ASN A 475 -32.47 29.45 -12.84
C ASN A 475 -33.86 28.95 -12.43
N GLY A 476 -34.72 29.86 -11.93
CA GLY A 476 -36.06 29.52 -11.46
C GLY A 476 -36.98 29.01 -12.57
N GLU A 477 -36.95 29.60 -13.78
CA GLU A 477 -37.74 29.11 -14.90
C GLU A 477 -37.26 27.74 -15.39
N VAL A 478 -35.96 27.43 -15.26
CA VAL A 478 -35.45 26.09 -15.55
C VAL A 478 -35.99 25.08 -14.53
N LYS A 479 -36.12 25.44 -13.24
CA LYS A 479 -36.79 24.57 -12.24
C LYS A 479 -38.25 24.33 -12.62
N CYS A 480 -38.94 25.35 -13.08
CA CYS A 480 -40.33 25.22 -13.53
C CYS A 480 -40.43 24.35 -14.80
N LEU A 481 -39.54 24.53 -15.76
CA LEU A 481 -39.45 23.68 -16.97
C LEU A 481 -39.20 22.21 -16.58
N GLN A 482 -38.27 21.96 -15.67
CA GLN A 482 -37.98 20.62 -15.21
C GLN A 482 -39.20 19.95 -14.54
N LYS A 483 -39.94 20.67 -13.68
CA LYS A 483 -41.20 20.19 -13.13
C LYS A 483 -42.24 19.91 -14.22
N PHE A 484 -42.37 20.80 -15.19
CA PHE A 484 -43.29 20.62 -16.33
C PHE A 484 -42.93 19.34 -17.12
N LEU A 485 -41.66 19.12 -17.43
CA LEU A 485 -41.20 17.95 -18.17
C LEU A 485 -41.41 16.64 -17.40
N ILE A 486 -41.25 16.63 -16.08
CA ILE A 486 -41.58 15.48 -15.22
C ILE A 486 -43.06 15.15 -15.36
N ASN A 487 -43.95 16.15 -15.33
CA ASN A 487 -45.39 15.95 -15.46
C ASN A 487 -45.82 15.43 -16.85
N GLN A 488 -44.93 15.54 -17.88
CA GLN A 488 -45.20 14.97 -19.21
C GLN A 488 -44.91 13.47 -19.29
N GLY A 489 -44.35 12.85 -18.24
CA GLY A 489 -44.13 11.41 -18.11
C GLY A 489 -42.65 11.02 -18.15
N LEU A 490 -42.37 9.80 -17.67
CA LEU A 490 -41.03 9.24 -17.60
C LEU A 490 -40.37 9.05 -18.97
N GLU A 491 -41.15 8.88 -20.02
CA GLU A 491 -40.64 8.81 -21.40
C GLU A 491 -40.05 10.17 -21.86
N ILE A 492 -40.47 11.30 -21.26
CA ILE A 492 -39.96 12.64 -21.57
C ILE A 492 -38.77 12.98 -20.67
N TYR A 493 -38.92 12.81 -19.37
CA TYR A 493 -37.87 13.17 -18.41
C TYR A 493 -37.62 12.03 -17.38
N PRO A 494 -36.95 10.92 -17.80
CA PRO A 494 -36.70 9.77 -16.92
C PRO A 494 -35.82 10.12 -15.72
N GLU A 495 -34.92 11.10 -15.85
CA GLU A 495 -34.04 11.52 -14.77
C GLU A 495 -34.79 12.25 -13.62
N GLY A 496 -35.89 12.94 -13.91
CA GLY A 496 -36.77 13.59 -12.93
C GLY A 496 -36.12 14.64 -12.02
N LEU A 497 -35.06 15.28 -12.45
CA LEU A 497 -34.24 16.20 -11.65
C LEU A 497 -34.75 17.64 -11.75
N VAL A 498 -35.01 18.29 -10.60
CA VAL A 498 -35.38 19.72 -10.51
C VAL A 498 -34.25 20.50 -9.85
N THR A 499 -33.25 20.85 -10.64
CA THR A 499 -31.99 21.48 -10.14
C THR A 499 -31.91 22.97 -10.43
N GLY A 500 -32.65 23.47 -11.42
CA GLY A 500 -32.48 24.81 -11.96
C GLY A 500 -31.30 24.94 -12.95
N ASN A 501 -30.62 23.84 -13.22
CA ASN A 501 -29.51 23.81 -14.18
C ASN A 501 -29.97 23.16 -15.49
N TYR A 502 -29.84 23.87 -16.59
CA TYR A 502 -30.15 23.36 -17.91
C TYR A 502 -28.94 22.62 -18.47
N LEU A 503 -28.79 21.36 -18.12
CA LEU A 503 -27.72 20.46 -18.52
C LEU A 503 -28.26 19.43 -19.54
N SER A 504 -27.38 18.49 -19.95
CA SER A 504 -27.67 17.46 -20.95
C SER A 504 -28.96 16.68 -20.72
N ALA A 505 -29.30 16.35 -19.47
CA ALA A 505 -30.54 15.65 -19.12
C ALA A 505 -31.78 16.51 -19.41
N THR A 506 -31.77 17.79 -19.05
CA THR A 506 -32.87 18.73 -19.36
C THR A 506 -32.96 19.00 -20.83
N GLU A 507 -31.84 19.15 -21.53
CA GLU A 507 -31.81 19.33 -22.97
C GLU A 507 -32.39 18.11 -23.72
N ALA A 508 -32.01 16.90 -23.32
CA ALA A 508 -32.54 15.66 -23.87
C ALA A 508 -34.06 15.51 -23.62
N ALA A 509 -34.52 15.91 -22.44
CA ALA A 509 -35.95 15.92 -22.13
C ALA A 509 -36.72 16.91 -23.00
N VAL A 510 -36.19 18.10 -23.21
CA VAL A 510 -36.79 19.09 -24.16
C VAL A 510 -36.83 18.53 -25.58
N ARG A 511 -35.79 17.88 -26.08
CA ARG A 511 -35.80 17.21 -27.38
C ARG A 511 -36.89 16.16 -27.51
N ARG A 512 -37.06 15.32 -26.48
CA ARG A 512 -38.14 14.29 -26.44
C ARG A 512 -39.53 14.93 -26.40
N PHE A 513 -39.70 15.99 -25.60
CA PHE A 513 -40.95 16.77 -25.60
C PHE A 513 -41.25 17.40 -26.96
N GLN A 514 -40.26 17.98 -27.60
CA GLN A 514 -40.38 18.53 -28.95
C GLN A 514 -40.75 17.44 -29.97
N ALA A 515 -40.09 16.29 -29.94
CA ALA A 515 -40.39 15.14 -30.78
C ALA A 515 -41.84 14.67 -30.63
N LYS A 516 -42.28 14.46 -29.38
CA LYS A 516 -43.65 14.01 -29.06
C LYS A 516 -44.71 14.95 -29.60
N ASN A 517 -44.40 16.24 -29.71
CA ASN A 517 -45.36 17.28 -30.14
C ASN A 517 -45.09 17.82 -31.54
N GLY A 518 -44.30 17.13 -32.38
CA GLY A 518 -44.06 17.50 -33.78
C GLY A 518 -43.27 18.78 -33.96
N LEU A 519 -42.50 19.22 -32.94
CA LEU A 519 -41.61 20.39 -33.04
C LEU A 519 -40.19 20.00 -33.45
N PRO A 520 -39.41 20.91 -34.04
CA PRO A 520 -37.98 20.66 -34.29
C PRO A 520 -37.24 20.30 -33.00
N GLN A 521 -36.52 19.16 -33.01
CA GLN A 521 -35.85 18.58 -31.84
C GLN A 521 -34.53 19.27 -31.52
N THR A 522 -34.55 20.56 -31.28
CA THR A 522 -33.34 21.38 -31.06
C THR A 522 -32.78 21.25 -29.66
N GLY A 523 -33.58 20.83 -28.68
CA GLY A 523 -33.21 20.90 -27.26
C GLY A 523 -33.18 22.33 -26.70
N TYR A 524 -33.53 23.32 -27.49
CA TYR A 524 -33.69 24.72 -27.12
C TYR A 524 -35.16 25.00 -26.80
N PHE A 525 -35.42 25.47 -25.58
CA PHE A 525 -36.76 25.82 -25.13
C PHE A 525 -37.09 27.28 -25.55
N GLY A 526 -37.20 27.51 -26.87
CA GLY A 526 -37.47 28.80 -27.50
C GLY A 526 -38.95 29.05 -27.69
N PRO A 527 -39.33 30.13 -28.46
CA PRO A 527 -40.69 30.64 -28.53
C PRO A 527 -41.75 29.61 -28.91
N LEU A 528 -41.47 28.71 -29.86
CA LEU A 528 -42.41 27.68 -30.30
C LEU A 528 -42.65 26.65 -29.22
N THR A 529 -41.57 26.13 -28.59
CA THR A 529 -41.63 25.15 -27.52
C THR A 529 -42.28 25.74 -26.29
N ARG A 530 -41.94 26.97 -25.93
CA ARG A 530 -42.47 27.73 -24.81
C ARG A 530 -43.97 28.00 -24.96
N SER A 531 -44.42 28.45 -26.14
CA SER A 531 -45.82 28.70 -26.41
C SER A 531 -46.66 27.41 -26.23
N LEU A 532 -46.16 26.29 -26.74
CA LEU A 532 -46.84 25.01 -26.58
C LEU A 532 -46.83 24.53 -25.12
N ALA A 533 -45.69 24.62 -24.46
CA ALA A 533 -45.59 24.23 -23.05
C ALA A 533 -46.49 25.07 -22.14
N SER A 534 -46.60 26.38 -22.39
CA SER A 534 -47.50 27.25 -21.64
C SER A 534 -48.99 26.95 -21.86
N LYS A 535 -49.36 26.38 -23.01
CA LYS A 535 -50.73 25.90 -23.26
C LYS A 535 -51.03 24.58 -22.58
N LEU A 536 -50.03 23.72 -22.39
CA LEU A 536 -50.15 22.43 -21.78
C LEU A 536 -49.91 22.43 -20.25
N ALA A 537 -49.31 23.48 -19.76
CA ALA A 537 -49.05 23.66 -18.33
C ALA A 537 -50.35 24.14 -17.63
N SER A 538 -50.88 23.33 -16.71
CA SER A 538 -51.87 23.77 -15.75
C SER A 538 -51.08 24.41 -14.57
N PHE A 539 -50.85 25.73 -14.61
CA PHE A 539 -50.19 26.46 -13.55
C PHE A 539 -51.10 26.69 -12.35
#